data_dd91e93b1a33fc4c98c3737ef594304d
#
_entry.id   dd91e93b1a33fc4c98c3737ef594304d
#
_cell.length_a   1.000
_cell.length_b   1.000
_cell.length_c   1.000
_cell.angle_alpha   90.00
_cell.angle_beta   90.00
_cell.angle_gamma   90.00
#
_symmetry.space_group_name_H-M   'P 1'
#
loop_
_entity.id
_entity.type
_entity.pdbx_description
1 polymer ?
#
loop_
_entity_poly.entity_id
_entity_poly.type
_entity_poly.pdbx_seq_one_letter_code
_entity_poly.pdbx_strand_id
1 'polypeptide(L)'
;MDLKSKIFLIYGPTASGKSNFAIKLAKKIKGEIINADSMQVYKELKILSARPILKSYKNIKHHLYGFKSVKKNFSSGDWLSLVNKKILDIRKRNKTPILVGGTGLYFKAITEGLVNIPNIPIRFRSKIRLLHKKIGAKKFFSELVKLDPVSKNFVKPTDTQRVIRAYEVKLFTKRSIYDWFKSTRSNYDLSLIHI
;
A
#
# COMPACT_ATOMS: atom_id res chain seq x y z
N MET A 1 -28.01 10.97 -3.72
CA MET A 1 -26.56 10.70 -3.90
C MET A 1 -26.34 9.20 -3.71
N ASP A 2 -25.95 8.47 -4.76
CA ASP A 2 -25.80 7.01 -4.66
C ASP A 2 -24.51 6.67 -3.88
N LEU A 3 -24.66 6.31 -2.60
CA LEU A 3 -23.54 5.91 -1.72
C LEU A 3 -22.94 4.55 -2.11
N LYS A 4 -23.66 3.76 -2.93
CA LYS A 4 -23.21 2.41 -3.32
C LYS A 4 -22.05 2.43 -4.32
N SER A 5 -21.93 3.49 -5.12
CA SER A 5 -20.82 3.69 -6.05
C SER A 5 -19.55 4.18 -5.36
N LYS A 6 -19.64 4.77 -4.15
CA LYS A 6 -18.55 5.40 -3.43
C LYS A 6 -17.71 4.41 -2.63
N ILE A 7 -16.44 4.78 -2.43
CA ILE A 7 -15.52 4.13 -1.49
C ILE A 7 -15.12 5.19 -0.46
N PHE A 8 -15.33 4.89 0.82
CA PHE A 8 -14.91 5.77 1.90
C PHE A 8 -13.49 5.43 2.34
N LEU A 9 -12.64 6.45 2.42
CA LEU A 9 -11.26 6.33 2.86
C LEU A 9 -11.10 7.07 4.19
N ILE A 10 -10.83 6.34 5.29
CA ILE A 10 -10.61 6.91 6.62
C ILE A 10 -9.13 6.80 6.95
N TYR A 11 -8.44 7.92 6.87
CA TYR A 11 -7.00 8.04 7.06
C TYR A 11 -6.70 8.90 8.29
N GLY A 12 -5.63 8.56 9.01
CA GLY A 12 -5.13 9.33 10.14
C GLY A 12 -4.10 8.56 10.97
N PRO A 13 -3.46 9.18 11.97
CA PRO A 13 -2.42 8.55 12.78
C PRO A 13 -2.99 7.44 13.69
N THR A 14 -2.11 6.62 14.25
CA THR A 14 -2.49 5.61 15.26
C THR A 14 -3.13 6.31 16.45
N ALA A 15 -4.11 5.66 17.08
CA ALA A 15 -4.87 6.17 18.23
C ALA A 15 -5.79 7.39 17.99
N SER A 16 -5.98 7.86 16.75
CA SER A 16 -6.87 9.00 16.42
C SER A 16 -8.37 8.65 16.43
N GLY A 17 -8.77 7.44 16.82
CA GLY A 17 -10.18 7.05 16.87
C GLY A 17 -10.78 6.51 15.56
N LYS A 18 -9.98 6.37 14.48
CA LYS A 18 -10.42 5.89 13.15
C LYS A 18 -11.33 4.66 13.19
N SER A 19 -10.92 3.63 13.96
CA SER A 19 -11.67 2.35 14.00
C SER A 19 -13.08 2.53 14.56
N ASN A 20 -13.22 3.32 15.63
CA ASN A 20 -14.54 3.61 16.22
C ASN A 20 -15.40 4.44 15.27
N PHE A 21 -14.83 5.44 14.62
CA PHE A 21 -15.52 6.25 13.61
C PHE A 21 -15.98 5.37 12.44
N ALA A 22 -15.09 4.50 11.93
CA ALA A 22 -15.39 3.60 10.83
C ALA A 22 -16.56 2.65 11.15
N ILE A 23 -16.63 2.12 12.37
CA ILE A 23 -17.71 1.25 12.82
C ILE A 23 -19.04 2.03 12.89
N LYS A 24 -19.03 3.27 13.43
CA LYS A 24 -20.21 4.13 13.45
C LYS A 24 -20.70 4.43 12.03
N LEU A 25 -19.78 4.80 11.13
CA LEU A 25 -20.12 5.05 9.72
C LEU A 25 -20.66 3.78 9.05
N ALA A 26 -19.98 2.63 9.22
CA ALA A 26 -20.40 1.36 8.63
C ALA A 26 -21.83 0.96 9.03
N LYS A 27 -22.20 1.18 10.29
CA LYS A 27 -23.58 0.96 10.75
C LYS A 27 -24.59 1.87 10.00
N LYS A 28 -24.24 3.16 9.86
CA LYS A 28 -25.12 4.16 9.25
C LYS A 28 -25.35 3.91 7.75
N ILE A 29 -24.30 3.50 7.01
CA ILE A 29 -24.35 3.36 5.54
C ILE A 29 -24.37 1.91 5.06
N LYS A 30 -24.62 0.93 5.95
CA LYS A 30 -24.55 -0.51 5.65
C LYS A 30 -23.21 -0.91 5.02
N GLY A 31 -22.09 -0.39 5.58
CA GLY A 31 -20.75 -0.59 5.06
C GLY A 31 -20.03 -1.82 5.63
N GLU A 32 -18.96 -2.23 4.98
CA GLU A 32 -17.98 -3.22 5.45
C GLU A 32 -16.58 -2.59 5.46
N ILE A 33 -15.76 -2.94 6.46
CA ILE A 33 -14.45 -2.32 6.70
C ILE A 33 -13.34 -3.14 6.05
N ILE A 34 -12.43 -2.46 5.37
CA ILE A 34 -11.22 -3.05 4.78
C ILE A 34 -9.99 -2.40 5.42
N ASN A 35 -9.05 -3.21 5.89
CA ASN A 35 -7.81 -2.73 6.47
C ASN A 35 -6.90 -2.05 5.44
N ALA A 36 -6.47 -0.82 5.77
CA ALA A 36 -5.47 -0.04 5.04
C ALA A 36 -4.24 0.31 5.90
N ASP A 37 -3.86 -0.62 6.80
CA ASP A 37 -2.66 -0.54 7.63
C ASP A 37 -1.74 -1.73 7.32
N SER A 38 -0.49 -1.44 6.93
CA SER A 38 0.47 -2.46 6.50
C SER A 38 0.96 -3.38 7.62
N MET A 39 0.85 -2.97 8.88
CA MET A 39 1.24 -3.80 10.01
C MET A 39 0.09 -4.71 10.47
N GLN A 40 -1.14 -4.25 10.35
CA GLN A 40 -2.33 -5.00 10.78
C GLN A 40 -2.70 -6.17 9.85
N VAL A 41 -2.04 -6.32 8.71
CA VAL A 41 -2.21 -7.48 7.81
C VAL A 41 -1.60 -8.76 8.38
N TYR A 42 -0.61 -8.64 9.28
CA TYR A 42 0.14 -9.78 9.79
C TYR A 42 -0.52 -10.43 11.01
N LYS A 43 -0.60 -11.76 10.98
CA LYS A 43 -1.23 -12.57 12.05
C LYS A 43 -0.53 -12.36 13.39
N GLU A 44 0.79 -12.40 13.38
CA GLU A 44 1.65 -12.42 14.54
C GLU A 44 1.76 -11.04 15.22
N LEU A 45 1.49 -9.95 14.52
CA LEU A 45 1.65 -8.58 15.03
C LEU A 45 0.36 -8.00 15.65
N LYS A 46 -0.49 -8.82 16.24
CA LYS A 46 -1.80 -8.39 16.77
C LYS A 46 -1.68 -7.25 17.79
N ILE A 47 -0.83 -7.42 18.80
CA ILE A 47 -0.64 -6.43 19.88
C ILE A 47 0.16 -5.23 19.38
N LEU A 48 1.32 -5.47 18.76
CA LEU A 48 2.23 -4.43 18.31
C LEU A 48 1.60 -3.48 17.28
N SER A 49 0.65 -3.96 16.47
CA SER A 49 -0.05 -3.14 15.47
C SER A 49 -1.33 -2.51 16.00
N ALA A 50 -1.67 -2.70 17.27
CA ALA A 50 -2.96 -2.29 17.86
C ALA A 50 -4.16 -2.74 17.00
N ARG A 51 -4.09 -3.96 16.43
CA ARG A 51 -5.13 -4.49 15.55
C ARG A 51 -6.44 -4.70 16.35
N PRO A 52 -7.59 -4.21 15.83
CA PRO A 52 -8.87 -4.38 16.49
C PRO A 52 -9.18 -5.85 16.82
N ILE A 53 -9.71 -6.11 18.00
CA ILE A 53 -10.15 -7.45 18.42
C ILE A 53 -11.56 -7.73 17.92
N LEU A 54 -11.92 -9.01 17.75
CA LEU A 54 -13.23 -9.41 17.21
C LEU A 54 -14.42 -8.81 17.98
N LYS A 55 -14.32 -8.72 19.33
CA LYS A 55 -15.37 -8.08 20.16
C LYS A 55 -15.64 -6.62 19.78
N SER A 56 -14.63 -5.90 19.28
CA SER A 56 -14.77 -4.50 18.86
C SER A 56 -15.44 -4.33 17.50
N TYR A 57 -15.63 -5.40 16.72
CA TYR A 57 -16.22 -5.31 15.37
C TYR A 57 -17.72 -5.00 15.35
N LYS A 58 -18.42 -5.18 16.46
CA LYS A 58 -19.84 -4.82 16.64
C LYS A 58 -20.73 -5.28 15.46
N ASN A 59 -20.57 -6.54 15.02
CA ASN A 59 -21.26 -7.18 13.90
C ASN A 59 -20.98 -6.57 12.50
N ILE A 60 -19.98 -5.67 12.38
CA ILE A 60 -19.51 -5.19 11.10
C ILE A 60 -18.45 -6.15 10.55
N LYS A 61 -18.57 -6.55 9.29
CA LYS A 61 -17.54 -7.36 8.62
C LYS A 61 -16.27 -6.54 8.42
N HIS A 62 -15.13 -7.12 8.84
CA HIS A 62 -13.81 -6.55 8.69
C HIS A 62 -12.95 -7.46 7.80
N HIS A 63 -12.27 -6.89 6.83
CA HIS A 63 -11.48 -7.60 5.83
C HIS A 63 -10.01 -7.21 5.90
N LEU A 64 -9.15 -8.14 5.51
CA LEU A 64 -7.70 -7.96 5.39
C LEU A 64 -6.98 -7.63 6.72
N TYR A 65 -7.52 -8.09 7.84
CA TYR A 65 -6.86 -8.05 9.14
C TYR A 65 -6.24 -9.40 9.48
N GLY A 66 -4.96 -9.44 9.84
CA GLY A 66 -4.30 -10.61 10.39
C GLY A 66 -4.39 -11.88 9.54
N PHE A 67 -4.27 -11.77 8.23
CA PHE A 67 -4.39 -12.91 7.32
C PHE A 67 -3.04 -13.40 6.76
N LYS A 68 -1.98 -12.57 6.87
CA LYS A 68 -0.65 -12.86 6.32
C LYS A 68 0.32 -13.23 7.44
N SER A 69 1.26 -14.14 7.17
CA SER A 69 2.38 -14.40 8.08
C SER A 69 3.53 -13.45 7.81
N VAL A 70 4.23 -12.98 8.87
CA VAL A 70 5.44 -12.15 8.77
C VAL A 70 6.59 -12.83 8.02
N LYS A 71 6.58 -14.16 7.94
CA LYS A 71 7.56 -14.96 7.18
C LYS A 71 7.40 -14.83 5.66
N LYS A 72 6.29 -14.28 5.18
CA LYS A 72 5.99 -14.15 3.75
C LYS A 72 5.99 -12.69 3.32
N ASN A 73 6.70 -12.37 2.26
CA ASN A 73 6.65 -11.03 1.67
C ASN A 73 5.23 -10.64 1.28
N PHE A 74 4.90 -9.39 1.52
CA PHE A 74 3.63 -8.80 1.14
C PHE A 74 3.85 -7.36 0.69
N SER A 75 3.58 -7.08 -0.56
CA SER A 75 3.80 -5.77 -1.17
C SER A 75 2.54 -4.93 -1.22
N SER A 76 2.69 -3.63 -1.48
CA SER A 76 1.55 -2.73 -1.73
C SER A 76 0.76 -3.13 -2.98
N GLY A 77 1.40 -3.75 -3.98
CA GLY A 77 0.73 -4.31 -5.15
C GLY A 77 -0.16 -5.50 -4.80
N ASP A 78 0.34 -6.43 -3.95
CA ASP A 78 -0.47 -7.54 -3.44
C ASP A 78 -1.67 -7.04 -2.65
N TRP A 79 -1.45 -6.02 -1.79
CA TRP A 79 -2.52 -5.39 -1.03
C TRP A 79 -3.57 -4.78 -1.95
N LEU A 80 -3.17 -3.98 -2.93
CA LEU A 80 -4.10 -3.33 -3.88
C LEU A 80 -4.93 -4.35 -4.66
N SER A 81 -4.31 -5.45 -5.12
CA SER A 81 -5.02 -6.54 -5.81
C SER A 81 -6.10 -7.16 -4.92
N LEU A 82 -5.78 -7.43 -3.64
CA LEU A 82 -6.75 -7.99 -2.70
C LEU A 82 -7.86 -6.99 -2.35
N VAL A 83 -7.52 -5.72 -2.15
CA VAL A 83 -8.49 -4.65 -1.87
C VAL A 83 -9.48 -4.51 -3.02
N ASN A 84 -9.00 -4.48 -4.27
CA ASN A 84 -9.87 -4.38 -5.44
C ASN A 84 -10.87 -5.54 -5.50
N LYS A 85 -10.42 -6.78 -5.25
CA LYS A 85 -11.31 -7.94 -5.15
C LYS A 85 -12.34 -7.76 -4.03
N LYS A 86 -11.93 -7.29 -2.85
CA LYS A 86 -12.82 -7.07 -1.71
C LYS A 86 -13.84 -5.96 -1.96
N ILE A 87 -13.44 -4.87 -2.61
CA ILE A 87 -14.35 -3.80 -3.01
C ILE A 87 -15.46 -4.35 -3.92
N LEU A 88 -15.09 -5.13 -4.94
CA LEU A 88 -16.06 -5.77 -5.84
C LEU A 88 -16.99 -6.73 -5.10
N ASP A 89 -16.44 -7.59 -4.22
CA ASP A 89 -17.23 -8.51 -3.41
C ASP A 89 -18.23 -7.81 -2.49
N ILE A 90 -17.84 -6.69 -1.87
CA ILE A 90 -18.68 -5.89 -0.99
C ILE A 90 -19.81 -5.25 -1.79
N ARG A 91 -19.49 -4.66 -2.93
CA ARG A 91 -20.47 -4.03 -3.83
C ARG A 91 -21.50 -5.03 -4.38
N LYS A 92 -21.08 -6.25 -4.73
CA LYS A 92 -22.00 -7.34 -5.15
C LYS A 92 -23.06 -7.66 -4.08
N ARG A 93 -22.75 -7.43 -2.80
CA ARG A 93 -23.70 -7.59 -1.69
C ARG A 93 -24.50 -6.32 -1.37
N ASN A 94 -24.47 -5.33 -2.24
CA ASN A 94 -25.12 -4.02 -2.00
C ASN A 94 -24.65 -3.34 -0.70
N LYS A 95 -23.34 -3.50 -0.35
CA LYS A 95 -22.70 -2.87 0.80
C LYS A 95 -21.69 -1.81 0.32
N THR A 96 -21.38 -0.86 1.20
CA THR A 96 -20.42 0.21 0.92
C THR A 96 -19.05 -0.15 1.46
N PRO A 97 -17.97 -0.16 0.65
CA PRO A 97 -16.62 -0.41 1.15
C PRO A 97 -16.06 0.81 1.88
N ILE A 98 -15.45 0.57 3.06
CA ILE A 98 -14.81 1.59 3.90
C ILE A 98 -13.37 1.14 4.18
N LEU A 99 -12.38 1.84 3.64
CA LEU A 99 -10.96 1.58 3.89
C LEU A 99 -10.52 2.37 5.12
N VAL A 100 -9.86 1.70 6.08
CA VAL A 100 -9.45 2.30 7.34
C VAL A 100 -7.99 1.97 7.64
N GLY A 101 -7.16 2.99 7.84
CA GLY A 101 -5.76 2.76 8.19
C GLY A 101 -4.90 4.01 8.28
N GLY A 102 -3.59 3.79 8.42
CA GLY A 102 -2.59 4.86 8.52
C GLY A 102 -1.46 4.73 7.49
N THR A 103 -1.51 3.73 6.58
CA THR A 103 -0.43 3.52 5.62
C THR A 103 -0.60 4.39 4.37
N GLY A 104 0.10 5.53 4.32
CA GLY A 104 0.00 6.49 3.21
C GLY A 104 0.20 5.87 1.82
N LEU A 105 1.14 4.90 1.69
CA LEU A 105 1.37 4.22 0.42
C LEU A 105 0.14 3.40 -0.04
N TYR A 106 -0.65 2.83 0.88
CA TYR A 106 -1.86 2.12 0.54
C TYR A 106 -2.96 3.08 0.04
N PHE A 107 -3.11 4.21 0.74
CA PHE A 107 -4.04 5.25 0.29
C PHE A 107 -3.61 5.82 -1.06
N LYS A 108 -2.33 6.14 -1.24
CA LYS A 108 -1.81 6.57 -2.54
C LYS A 108 -2.06 5.53 -3.65
N ALA A 109 -1.87 4.25 -3.34
CA ALA A 109 -2.12 3.17 -4.30
C ALA A 109 -3.58 3.09 -4.77
N ILE A 110 -4.55 3.34 -3.88
CA ILE A 110 -5.98 3.30 -4.24
C ILE A 110 -6.45 4.61 -4.89
N THR A 111 -5.88 5.76 -4.50
CA THR A 111 -6.28 7.08 -5.03
C THR A 111 -5.63 7.42 -6.36
N GLU A 112 -4.37 7.10 -6.52
CA GLU A 112 -3.59 7.44 -7.72
C GLU A 112 -3.26 6.23 -8.60
N GLY A 113 -3.43 5.02 -8.05
CA GLY A 113 -2.98 3.78 -8.67
C GLY A 113 -1.53 3.43 -8.34
N LEU A 114 -1.12 2.25 -8.76
CA LEU A 114 0.28 1.82 -8.74
C LEU A 114 0.77 1.65 -10.18
N VAL A 115 2.03 2.01 -10.39
CA VAL A 115 2.69 1.77 -11.67
C VAL A 115 2.76 0.28 -11.98
N ASN A 116 2.40 -0.09 -13.18
CA ASN A 116 2.46 -1.47 -13.65
C ASN A 116 3.89 -1.81 -14.15
N ILE A 117 4.85 -1.80 -13.23
CA ILE A 117 6.22 -2.22 -13.53
C ILE A 117 6.24 -3.75 -13.68
N PRO A 118 6.87 -4.30 -14.73
CA PRO A 118 7.03 -5.73 -14.90
C PRO A 118 7.62 -6.41 -13.66
N ASN A 119 7.21 -7.64 -13.40
CA ASN A 119 7.70 -8.40 -12.25
C ASN A 119 9.20 -8.68 -12.39
N ILE A 120 10.00 -8.11 -11.49
CA ILE A 120 11.44 -8.29 -11.45
C ILE A 120 11.76 -9.55 -10.64
N PRO A 121 12.41 -10.56 -11.25
CA PRO A 121 12.71 -11.82 -10.56
C PRO A 121 13.50 -11.64 -9.27
N ILE A 122 13.18 -12.42 -8.24
CA ILE A 122 13.85 -12.34 -6.93
C ILE A 122 15.36 -12.53 -7.05
N ARG A 123 15.82 -13.45 -7.90
CA ARG A 123 17.26 -13.67 -8.14
C ARG A 123 17.97 -12.40 -8.66
N PHE A 124 17.31 -11.65 -9.55
CA PHE A 124 17.85 -10.39 -10.06
C PHE A 124 17.93 -9.33 -8.94
N ARG A 125 16.84 -9.17 -8.18
CA ARG A 125 16.79 -8.25 -7.03
C ARG A 125 17.85 -8.58 -5.96
N SER A 126 18.06 -9.86 -5.66
CA SER A 126 19.09 -10.31 -4.71
C SER A 126 20.50 -9.93 -5.16
N LYS A 127 20.83 -10.08 -6.46
CA LYS A 127 22.12 -9.64 -7.02
C LYS A 127 22.37 -8.15 -6.80
N ILE A 128 21.37 -7.32 -7.05
CA ILE A 128 21.48 -5.86 -6.87
C ILE A 128 21.67 -5.49 -5.39
N ARG A 129 20.93 -6.15 -4.48
CA ARG A 129 21.10 -5.94 -3.04
C ARG A 129 22.47 -6.36 -2.54
N LEU A 130 23.02 -7.45 -3.07
CA LEU A 130 24.40 -7.88 -2.78
C LEU A 130 25.41 -6.87 -3.31
N LEU A 131 25.21 -6.35 -4.53
CA LEU A 131 26.05 -5.28 -5.07
C LEU A 131 26.03 -4.05 -4.18
N HIS A 132 24.84 -3.58 -3.74
CA HIS A 132 24.72 -2.47 -2.81
C HIS A 132 25.50 -2.71 -1.51
N LYS A 133 25.40 -3.92 -0.92
CA LYS A 133 26.16 -4.28 0.27
C LYS A 133 27.68 -4.26 0.02
N LYS A 134 28.12 -4.73 -1.14
CA LYS A 134 29.53 -4.82 -1.50
C LYS A 134 30.20 -3.46 -1.68
N ILE A 135 29.55 -2.52 -2.39
CA ILE A 135 30.16 -1.24 -2.75
C ILE A 135 29.76 -0.07 -1.84
N GLY A 136 28.76 -0.27 -0.97
CA GLY A 136 28.26 0.73 -0.03
C GLY A 136 27.30 1.76 -0.64
N ALA A 137 26.52 2.44 0.20
CA ALA A 137 25.41 3.31 -0.22
C ALA A 137 25.86 4.47 -1.11
N LYS A 138 26.95 5.16 -0.76
CA LYS A 138 27.45 6.34 -1.50
C LYS A 138 27.89 5.97 -2.93
N LYS A 139 28.67 4.91 -3.09
CA LYS A 139 29.14 4.45 -4.39
C LYS A 139 28.00 3.88 -5.22
N PHE A 140 27.08 3.14 -4.59
CA PHE A 140 25.90 2.60 -5.26
C PHE A 140 24.97 3.71 -5.77
N PHE A 141 24.79 4.80 -5.02
CA PHE A 141 24.04 5.97 -5.48
C PHE A 141 24.71 6.63 -6.69
N SER A 142 26.05 6.75 -6.71
CA SER A 142 26.77 7.26 -7.89
C SER A 142 26.53 6.38 -9.12
N GLU A 143 26.53 5.06 -8.97
CA GLU A 143 26.20 4.13 -10.06
C GLU A 143 24.72 4.27 -10.52
N LEU A 144 23.79 4.50 -9.60
CA LEU A 144 22.40 4.80 -9.98
C LEU A 144 22.32 6.08 -10.81
N VAL A 145 23.00 7.16 -10.40
CA VAL A 145 22.98 8.44 -11.12
C VAL A 145 23.59 8.34 -12.52
N LYS A 146 24.66 7.52 -12.68
CA LYS A 146 25.20 7.23 -14.02
C LYS A 146 24.24 6.45 -14.90
N LEU A 147 23.53 5.47 -14.34
CA LEU A 147 22.55 4.65 -15.05
C LEU A 147 21.26 5.39 -15.36
N ASP A 148 20.80 6.25 -14.45
CA ASP A 148 19.56 7.00 -14.50
C ASP A 148 19.74 8.40 -13.90
N PRO A 149 20.26 9.38 -14.67
CA PRO A 149 20.58 10.74 -14.17
C PRO A 149 19.40 11.44 -13.51
N VAL A 150 18.17 11.16 -13.96
CA VAL A 150 16.93 11.75 -13.42
C VAL A 150 16.75 11.39 -11.93
N SER A 151 17.25 10.25 -11.50
CA SER A 151 17.17 9.78 -10.11
C SER A 151 17.77 10.75 -9.10
N LYS A 152 18.79 11.54 -9.48
CA LYS A 152 19.42 12.54 -8.61
C LYS A 152 18.42 13.55 -8.02
N ASN A 153 17.36 13.87 -8.76
CA ASN A 153 16.35 14.85 -8.36
C ASN A 153 15.27 14.29 -7.43
N PHE A 154 15.18 12.96 -7.30
CA PHE A 154 14.04 12.32 -6.62
C PHE A 154 14.42 11.50 -5.39
N VAL A 155 15.67 11.05 -5.29
CA VAL A 155 16.13 10.24 -4.15
C VAL A 155 17.43 10.75 -3.56
N LYS A 156 17.55 10.62 -2.24
CA LYS A 156 18.78 10.93 -1.50
C LYS A 156 19.63 9.66 -1.35
N PRO A 157 20.96 9.79 -1.26
CA PRO A 157 21.86 8.63 -1.04
C PRO A 157 21.53 7.82 0.21
N THR A 158 20.95 8.46 1.22
CA THR A 158 20.53 7.86 2.50
C THR A 158 19.27 7.01 2.40
N ASP A 159 18.45 7.19 1.36
CA ASP A 159 17.22 6.41 1.16
C ASP A 159 17.53 5.11 0.41
N THR A 160 18.19 4.19 1.09
CA THR A 160 18.65 2.92 0.55
C THR A 160 17.57 2.15 -0.22
N GLN A 161 16.36 2.09 0.31
CA GLN A 161 15.29 1.29 -0.30
C GLN A 161 14.85 1.88 -1.64
N ARG A 162 14.68 3.20 -1.72
CA ARG A 162 14.31 3.87 -2.98
C ARG A 162 15.43 3.86 -3.99
N VAL A 163 16.68 4.03 -3.55
CA VAL A 163 17.88 3.97 -4.41
C VAL A 163 18.00 2.58 -5.04
N ILE A 164 17.91 1.50 -4.24
CA ILE A 164 17.94 0.13 -4.75
C ILE A 164 16.77 -0.12 -5.72
N ARG A 165 15.57 0.33 -5.38
CA ARG A 165 14.39 0.12 -6.23
C ARG A 165 14.50 0.85 -7.57
N ALA A 166 14.99 2.08 -7.60
CA ALA A 166 15.21 2.82 -8.84
C ALA A 166 16.23 2.10 -9.73
N TYR A 167 17.33 1.62 -9.14
CA TYR A 167 18.35 0.86 -9.84
C TYR A 167 17.81 -0.46 -10.43
N GLU A 168 17.07 -1.24 -9.61
CA GLU A 168 16.42 -2.49 -10.05
C GLU A 168 15.53 -2.26 -11.28
N VAL A 169 14.67 -1.24 -11.20
CA VAL A 169 13.71 -0.94 -12.28
C VAL A 169 14.42 -0.48 -13.53
N LYS A 170 15.34 0.49 -13.43
CA LYS A 170 16.06 1.01 -14.59
C LYS A 170 16.90 -0.06 -15.27
N LEU A 171 17.63 -0.87 -14.51
CA LEU A 171 18.48 -1.91 -15.07
C LEU A 171 17.65 -3.01 -15.75
N PHE A 172 16.52 -3.41 -15.18
CA PHE A 172 15.68 -4.49 -15.69
C PHE A 172 14.81 -4.04 -16.87
N THR A 173 14.15 -2.88 -16.75
CA THR A 173 13.17 -2.41 -17.74
C THR A 173 13.74 -1.43 -18.78
N LYS A 174 14.99 -0.97 -18.61
CA LYS A 174 15.64 0.09 -19.39
C LYS A 174 14.93 1.46 -19.30
N ARG A 175 13.85 1.57 -18.54
CA ARG A 175 13.06 2.78 -18.35
C ARG A 175 13.17 3.26 -16.89
N SER A 176 13.24 4.59 -16.67
CA SER A 176 13.28 5.17 -15.32
C SER A 176 12.00 4.86 -14.53
N ILE A 177 12.12 4.59 -13.24
CA ILE A 177 10.94 4.43 -12.37
C ILE A 177 10.08 5.70 -12.33
N TYR A 178 10.69 6.87 -12.51
CA TYR A 178 9.99 8.16 -12.52
C TYR A 178 9.15 8.36 -13.76
N ASP A 179 9.55 7.77 -14.89
CA ASP A 179 8.74 7.78 -16.12
C ASP A 179 7.56 6.81 -16.02
N TRP A 180 7.71 5.73 -15.28
CA TRP A 180 6.59 4.86 -14.94
C TRP A 180 5.54 5.59 -14.08
N PHE A 181 5.97 6.41 -13.10
CA PHE A 181 5.06 7.16 -12.23
C PHE A 181 4.16 8.15 -12.97
N LYS A 182 4.59 8.69 -14.10
CA LYS A 182 3.78 9.63 -14.92
C LYS A 182 2.54 8.97 -15.56
N SER A 183 2.47 7.65 -15.62
CA SER A 183 1.42 6.90 -16.32
C SER A 183 0.35 6.28 -15.38
N THR A 184 0.33 6.64 -14.10
CA THR A 184 -0.65 6.10 -13.14
C THR A 184 -1.96 6.84 -13.15
N ARG A 185 -3.09 6.10 -13.06
CA ARG A 185 -4.44 6.65 -12.88
C ARG A 185 -5.24 5.80 -11.88
N SER A 186 -6.07 6.45 -11.07
CA SER A 186 -7.04 5.77 -10.22
C SER A 186 -8.23 5.28 -11.05
N ASN A 187 -8.80 4.16 -10.65
CA ASN A 187 -10.00 3.56 -11.27
C ASN A 187 -11.27 3.77 -10.44
N TYR A 188 -11.24 4.62 -9.40
CA TYR A 188 -12.35 4.74 -8.46
C TYR A 188 -12.79 6.18 -8.23
N ASP A 189 -14.11 6.37 -8.07
CA ASP A 189 -14.68 7.56 -7.44
C ASP A 189 -14.56 7.42 -5.91
N LEU A 190 -13.80 8.31 -5.28
CA LEU A 190 -13.35 8.19 -3.90
C LEU A 190 -13.88 9.34 -3.04
N SER A 191 -14.27 9.02 -1.80
CA SER A 191 -14.58 10.00 -0.76
C SER A 191 -13.57 9.86 0.38
N LEU A 192 -12.71 10.87 0.56
CA LEU A 192 -11.66 10.88 1.58
C LEU A 192 -12.14 11.57 2.86
N ILE A 193 -11.95 10.92 4.00
CA ILE A 193 -12.16 11.47 5.34
C ILE A 193 -10.83 11.37 6.09
N HIS A 194 -10.28 12.53 6.44
CA HIS A 194 -9.10 12.62 7.29
C HIS A 194 -9.52 12.83 8.75
N ILE A 195 -8.92 12.06 9.69
CA ILE A 195 -9.19 12.13 11.14
C ILE A 195 -7.88 12.27 11.89
#